data_428675e651107a924b1fb109cf2dbee7
#
_entry.id   428675e651107a924b1fb109cf2dbee7
#
_cell.length_a   1.000
_cell.length_b   1.000
_cell.length_c   1.000
_cell.angle_alpha   90.00
_cell.angle_beta   90.00
_cell.angle_gamma   90.00
#
_symmetry.space_group_name_H-M   'P 1'
#
loop_
_entity.id
_entity.type
_entity.pdbx_description
1 polymer ?
#
loop_
_entity_poly.entity_id
_entity_poly.type
_entity_poly.pdbx_seq_one_letter_code
_entity_poly.pdbx_strand_id
1 'polypeptide(L)'
;MIPDNLGKKAESKIKEWLDRPEDGYCIDRIYDQVSGYYGSKNISDFEFFKSPYLYYIESKATYDDSFKFSMLTEYQYTSLLRKSKIKGVFGVVIVLFASYQRAFILDIRDIDKLINEHDKHSLNIKKIDKWTIPYVEIQTVPSRKALLDYTGEFDFPKENADEDICQSPGAGKVAESL
;
A
#
# COMPACT_ATOMS: atom_id res chain seq x y z
N MET A 1 13.20 -7.76 25.21
CA MET A 1 12.71 -6.38 25.21
C MET A 1 12.30 -6.04 23.78
N ILE A 2 11.00 -5.99 23.51
CA ILE A 2 10.47 -5.63 22.18
C ILE A 2 10.81 -4.15 21.99
N PRO A 3 11.51 -3.76 20.92
CA PRO A 3 11.78 -2.35 20.70
C PRO A 3 10.46 -1.59 20.53
N ASP A 4 10.21 -0.65 21.38
CA ASP A 4 8.99 0.15 21.54
C ASP A 4 8.60 0.97 20.30
N ASN A 5 9.12 0.63 19.12
CA ASN A 5 8.96 1.48 17.94
C ASN A 5 9.10 0.75 16.58
N LEU A 6 8.71 -0.54 16.48
CA LEU A 6 8.83 -1.28 15.22
C LEU A 6 8.06 -0.59 14.09
N GLY A 7 6.83 -0.14 14.35
CA GLY A 7 5.99 0.55 13.39
C GLY A 7 6.66 1.80 12.83
N LYS A 8 7.10 2.72 13.68
CA LYS A 8 7.78 3.96 13.24
C LYS A 8 9.08 3.70 12.47
N LYS A 9 9.80 2.63 12.82
CA LYS A 9 11.01 2.24 12.07
C LYS A 9 10.64 1.73 10.67
N ALA A 10 9.57 0.92 10.57
CA ALA A 10 9.06 0.45 9.29
C ALA A 10 8.61 1.62 8.40
N GLU A 11 7.86 2.56 8.97
CA GLU A 11 7.46 3.78 8.28
C GLU A 11 8.66 4.60 7.78
N SER A 12 9.70 4.78 8.62
CA SER A 12 10.93 5.48 8.22
C SER A 12 11.61 4.80 7.03
N LYS A 13 11.65 3.47 7.02
CA LYS A 13 12.26 2.71 5.92
C LYS A 13 11.46 2.79 4.62
N ILE A 14 10.13 2.84 4.69
CA ILE A 14 9.28 3.08 3.53
C ILE A 14 9.57 4.47 2.96
N LYS A 15 9.63 5.50 3.81
CA LYS A 15 9.94 6.85 3.36
C LYS A 15 11.31 6.92 2.72
N GLU A 16 12.37 6.40 3.36
CA GLU A 16 13.72 6.38 2.80
C GLU A 16 13.76 5.68 1.43
N TRP A 17 13.01 4.60 1.24
CA TRP A 17 12.96 3.84 0.01
C TRP A 17 12.24 4.55 -1.14
N LEU A 18 11.16 5.26 -0.84
CA LEU A 18 10.29 5.88 -1.85
C LEU A 18 10.55 7.38 -2.04
N ASP A 19 11.39 8.02 -1.21
CA ASP A 19 11.77 9.43 -1.34
C ASP A 19 12.88 9.59 -2.39
N ARG A 20 12.51 9.39 -3.67
CA ARG A 20 13.43 9.39 -4.81
C ARG A 20 12.85 10.24 -5.95
N PRO A 21 12.88 11.58 -5.83
CA PRO A 21 12.32 12.48 -6.84
C PRO A 21 13.01 12.36 -8.21
N GLU A 22 14.28 11.96 -8.24
CA GLU A 22 15.03 11.68 -9.47
C GLU A 22 14.47 10.50 -10.27
N ASP A 23 13.80 9.55 -9.61
CA ASP A 23 13.11 8.42 -10.25
C ASP A 23 11.64 8.74 -10.57
N GLY A 24 11.21 9.98 -10.37
CA GLY A 24 9.82 10.40 -10.56
C GLY A 24 8.88 9.97 -9.44
N TYR A 25 9.42 9.68 -8.26
CA TYR A 25 8.66 9.32 -7.06
C TYR A 25 8.42 10.55 -6.20
N CYS A 26 7.19 10.66 -5.67
CA CYS A 26 6.84 11.69 -4.70
C CYS A 26 6.09 11.04 -3.54
N ILE A 27 6.64 11.12 -2.32
CA ILE A 27 6.05 10.55 -1.11
C ILE A 27 5.90 11.60 -0.03
N ASP A 28 4.67 11.73 0.47
CA ASP A 28 4.34 12.59 1.60
C ASP A 28 3.80 11.78 2.76
N ARG A 29 4.29 12.10 3.96
CA ARG A 29 3.76 11.53 5.19
C ARG A 29 2.49 12.26 5.59
N ILE A 30 1.43 11.50 5.89
CA ILE A 30 0.22 12.03 6.46
C ILE A 30 0.38 12.07 7.98
N TYR A 31 0.41 13.27 8.56
CA TYR A 31 0.54 13.44 10.00
C TYR A 31 -0.82 13.48 10.68
N ASP A 32 -0.93 12.84 11.85
CA ASP A 32 -2.07 13.02 12.71
C ASP A 32 -2.19 14.51 13.09
N GLN A 33 -3.31 15.13 12.74
CA GLN A 33 -3.56 16.51 13.16
C GLN A 33 -3.83 16.54 14.68
N VAL A 34 -2.77 16.78 15.44
CA VAL A 34 -2.85 17.07 16.88
C VAL A 34 -3.23 18.54 17.07
N SER A 35 -4.38 18.92 16.59
CA SER A 35 -4.94 20.23 16.94
C SER A 35 -6.32 20.02 17.56
N GLY A 36 -6.46 20.37 18.80
CA GLY A 36 -7.56 20.48 19.76
C GLY A 36 -9.03 20.39 19.32
N TYR A 37 -9.33 20.04 18.12
CA TYR A 37 -10.64 19.72 17.57
C TYR A 37 -10.61 18.27 17.10
N TYR A 38 -11.23 17.35 17.83
CA TYR A 38 -11.54 15.96 17.52
C TYR A 38 -10.60 15.33 16.47
N GLY A 39 -9.55 14.63 16.95
CA GLY A 39 -8.49 14.10 16.12
C GLY A 39 -8.99 13.44 14.84
N SER A 40 -8.70 14.04 13.69
CA SER A 40 -8.95 13.40 12.41
C SER A 40 -8.06 12.18 12.31
N LYS A 41 -8.67 11.00 12.24
CA LYS A 41 -7.94 9.75 12.01
C LYS A 41 -7.34 9.78 10.61
N ASN A 42 -6.07 9.45 10.46
CA ASN A 42 -5.44 9.33 9.15
C ASN A 42 -5.97 8.11 8.42
N ILE A 43 -6.13 8.25 7.11
CA ILE A 43 -6.56 7.16 6.23
C ILE A 43 -5.43 6.18 5.95
N SER A 44 -4.18 6.66 5.99
CA SER A 44 -2.94 5.93 5.73
C SER A 44 -1.75 6.71 6.31
N ASP A 45 -0.58 6.09 6.35
CA ASP A 45 0.66 6.73 6.81
C ASP A 45 1.26 7.66 5.74
N PHE A 46 1.08 7.31 4.45
CA PHE A 46 1.67 8.06 3.33
C PHE A 46 0.71 8.18 2.15
N GLU A 47 0.87 9.30 1.42
CA GLU A 47 0.49 9.44 0.03
C GLU A 47 1.75 9.30 -0.83
N PHE A 48 1.68 8.46 -1.87
CA PHE A 48 2.80 8.21 -2.76
C PHE A 48 2.33 8.30 -4.20
N PHE A 49 3.04 9.09 -5.00
CA PHE A 49 2.77 9.25 -6.42
C PHE A 49 3.93 8.67 -7.24
N LYS A 50 3.60 7.75 -8.13
CA LYS A 50 4.45 7.27 -9.21
C LYS A 50 3.62 7.31 -10.48
N SER A 51 3.95 8.22 -11.40
CA SER A 51 3.14 8.48 -12.59
C SER A 51 2.76 7.20 -13.35
N PRO A 52 1.50 7.03 -13.73
CA PRO A 52 0.36 7.94 -13.57
C PRO A 52 -0.52 7.67 -12.33
N TYR A 53 -0.02 6.95 -11.32
CA TYR A 53 -0.81 6.40 -10.22
C TYR A 53 -0.55 7.09 -8.89
N LEU A 54 -1.61 7.19 -8.08
CA LEU A 54 -1.56 7.64 -6.69
C LEU A 54 -1.79 6.45 -5.75
N TYR A 55 -0.94 6.29 -4.75
CA TYR A 55 -1.03 5.23 -3.75
C TYR A 55 -1.21 5.83 -2.35
N TYR A 56 -2.20 5.32 -1.63
CA TYR A 56 -2.34 5.52 -0.19
C TYR A 56 -1.72 4.32 0.51
N ILE A 57 -0.61 4.53 1.21
CA ILE A 57 0.20 3.46 1.80
C ILE A 57 0.00 3.44 3.31
N GLU A 58 -0.49 2.31 3.81
CA GLU A 58 -0.52 2.00 5.24
C GLU A 58 0.61 1.04 5.58
N SER A 59 1.39 1.36 6.61
CA SER A 59 2.51 0.53 7.08
C SER A 59 2.09 -0.31 8.26
N LYS A 60 2.34 -1.61 8.19
CA LYS A 60 2.19 -2.52 9.32
C LYS A 60 3.46 -3.34 9.51
N ALA A 61 3.81 -3.58 10.77
CA ALA A 61 4.97 -4.39 11.10
C ALA A 61 4.64 -5.32 12.27
N THR A 62 5.11 -6.56 12.19
CA THR A 62 4.90 -7.57 13.21
C THR A 62 6.13 -8.45 13.40
N TYR A 63 6.31 -8.97 14.61
CA TYR A 63 7.24 -10.06 14.92
C TYR A 63 6.57 -11.44 14.81
N ASP A 64 5.22 -11.46 14.75
CA ASP A 64 4.44 -12.69 14.64
C ASP A 64 4.59 -13.29 13.23
N ASP A 65 4.27 -14.59 13.12
CA ASP A 65 4.19 -15.30 11.84
C ASP A 65 3.02 -14.84 10.98
N SER A 66 2.08 -14.09 11.55
CA SER A 66 0.84 -13.71 10.89
C SER A 66 0.57 -12.21 10.96
N PHE A 67 0.25 -11.64 9.80
CA PHE A 67 -0.38 -10.34 9.70
C PHE A 67 -1.88 -10.51 9.91
N LYS A 68 -2.38 -10.04 11.04
CA LYS A 68 -3.82 -10.04 11.37
C LYS A 68 -4.47 -8.82 10.74
N PHE A 69 -5.59 -9.01 10.01
CA PHE A 69 -6.28 -7.89 9.37
C PHE A 69 -6.87 -6.89 10.38
N SER A 70 -7.09 -7.32 11.63
CA SER A 70 -7.46 -6.43 12.74
C SER A 70 -6.38 -5.42 13.14
N MET A 71 -5.15 -5.53 12.60
CA MET A 71 -4.14 -4.48 12.74
C MET A 71 -4.49 -3.23 11.92
N LEU A 72 -5.35 -3.35 10.90
CA LEU A 72 -5.97 -2.21 10.24
C LEU A 72 -7.16 -1.75 11.08
N THR A 73 -7.22 -0.46 11.40
CA THR A 73 -8.42 0.10 12.00
C THR A 73 -9.56 0.10 10.98
N GLU A 74 -10.81 0.05 11.45
CA GLU A 74 -11.98 0.11 10.56
C GLU A 74 -11.94 1.35 9.65
N TYR A 75 -11.49 2.48 10.19
CA TYR A 75 -11.37 3.72 9.43
C TYR A 75 -10.30 3.63 8.32
N GLN A 76 -9.13 3.06 8.61
CA GLN A 76 -8.08 2.84 7.61
C GLN A 76 -8.59 1.90 6.51
N TYR A 77 -9.13 0.75 6.90
CA TYR A 77 -9.65 -0.26 5.99
C TYR A 77 -10.73 0.30 5.05
N THR A 78 -11.78 0.91 5.59
CA THR A 78 -12.89 1.45 4.79
C THR A 78 -12.47 2.65 3.94
N SER A 79 -11.55 3.48 4.43
CA SER A 79 -11.05 4.63 3.68
C SER A 79 -10.16 4.22 2.51
N LEU A 80 -9.25 3.26 2.72
CA LEU A 80 -8.40 2.72 1.66
C LEU A 80 -9.25 2.06 0.56
N LEU A 81 -10.23 1.23 0.93
CA LEU A 81 -11.18 0.64 -0.02
C LEU A 81 -11.93 1.69 -0.84
N ARG A 82 -12.44 2.72 -0.16
CA ARG A 82 -13.15 3.80 -0.84
C ARG A 82 -12.27 4.53 -1.85
N LYS A 83 -11.01 4.80 -1.49
CA LYS A 83 -10.04 5.45 -2.39
C LYS A 83 -9.71 4.56 -3.58
N SER A 84 -9.55 3.26 -3.37
CA SER A 84 -9.23 2.30 -4.43
C SER A 84 -10.34 2.09 -5.48
N LYS A 85 -11.53 2.66 -5.28
CA LYS A 85 -12.59 2.70 -6.30
C LYS A 85 -12.36 3.77 -7.37
N ILE A 86 -11.42 4.67 -7.15
CA ILE A 86 -11.09 5.75 -8.08
C ILE A 86 -10.04 5.25 -9.06
N LYS A 87 -10.27 5.39 -10.37
CA LYS A 87 -9.30 4.99 -11.41
C LYS A 87 -7.94 5.66 -11.17
N GLY A 88 -6.87 4.88 -11.21
CA GLY A 88 -5.51 5.36 -10.98
C GLY A 88 -5.15 5.59 -9.51
N VAL A 89 -6.04 5.25 -8.56
CA VAL A 89 -5.79 5.37 -7.13
C VAL A 89 -5.77 3.99 -6.49
N PHE A 90 -4.76 3.71 -5.68
CA PHE A 90 -4.57 2.44 -5.00
C PHE A 90 -4.45 2.63 -3.49
N GLY A 91 -5.18 1.82 -2.72
CA GLY A 91 -4.94 1.63 -1.30
C GLY A 91 -4.08 0.39 -1.10
N VAL A 92 -2.91 0.55 -0.53
CA VAL A 92 -1.98 -0.56 -0.32
C VAL A 92 -1.53 -0.66 1.13
N VAL A 93 -1.27 -1.87 1.55
CA VAL A 93 -0.71 -2.16 2.89
C VAL A 93 0.67 -2.75 2.70
N ILE A 94 1.68 -2.09 3.26
CA ILE A 94 3.04 -2.64 3.31
C ILE A 94 3.22 -3.33 4.66
N VAL A 95 3.44 -4.65 4.62
CA VAL A 95 3.57 -5.47 5.82
C VAL A 95 5.01 -5.95 5.97
N LEU A 96 5.65 -5.56 7.07
CA LEU A 96 6.95 -6.08 7.48
C LEU A 96 6.79 -7.23 8.49
N PHE A 97 7.24 -8.41 8.12
CA PHE A 97 7.44 -9.53 9.03
C PHE A 97 8.87 -9.49 9.57
N ALA A 98 9.05 -8.80 10.68
CA ALA A 98 10.38 -8.44 11.19
C ALA A 98 11.23 -9.67 11.56
N SER A 99 10.63 -10.71 12.15
CA SER A 99 11.33 -11.97 12.49
C SER A 99 11.82 -12.73 11.26
N TYR A 100 11.22 -12.49 10.10
CA TYR A 100 11.54 -13.14 8.83
C TYR A 100 12.37 -12.26 7.91
N GLN A 101 12.55 -10.99 8.29
CA GLN A 101 13.23 -10.00 7.47
C GLN A 101 12.65 -9.91 6.04
N ARG A 102 11.33 -9.98 5.92
CA ARG A 102 10.60 -9.92 4.64
C ARG A 102 9.48 -8.91 4.72
N ALA A 103 9.27 -8.19 3.63
CA ALA A 103 8.20 -7.21 3.52
C ALA A 103 7.41 -7.41 2.21
N PHE A 104 6.11 -7.11 2.27
CA PHE A 104 5.19 -7.35 1.17
C PHE A 104 4.26 -6.17 0.96
N ILE A 105 3.95 -5.88 -0.30
CA ILE A 105 2.91 -4.94 -0.72
C ILE A 105 1.65 -5.75 -1.03
N LEU A 106 0.54 -5.36 -0.40
CA LEU A 106 -0.77 -5.98 -0.55
C LEU A 106 -1.80 -4.92 -0.97
N ASP A 107 -2.66 -5.25 -1.94
CA ASP A 107 -3.81 -4.42 -2.27
C ASP A 107 -4.90 -4.56 -1.21
N ILE A 108 -5.48 -3.45 -0.77
CA ILE A 108 -6.59 -3.46 0.18
C ILE A 108 -7.82 -4.20 -0.36
N ARG A 109 -8.03 -4.19 -1.69
CA ARG A 109 -9.13 -4.90 -2.36
C ARG A 109 -8.98 -6.42 -2.27
N ASP A 110 -7.76 -6.91 -2.31
CA ASP A 110 -7.49 -8.33 -2.16
C ASP A 110 -7.59 -8.77 -0.70
N ILE A 111 -7.21 -7.91 0.25
CA ILE A 111 -7.50 -8.13 1.67
C ILE A 111 -9.02 -8.19 1.90
N ASP A 112 -9.79 -7.30 1.27
CA ASP A 112 -11.25 -7.28 1.33
C ASP A 112 -11.87 -8.59 0.82
N LYS A 113 -11.40 -9.10 -0.32
CA LYS A 113 -11.84 -10.41 -0.84
C LYS A 113 -11.53 -11.55 0.15
N LEU A 114 -10.34 -11.54 0.76
CA LEU A 114 -9.99 -12.55 1.76
C LEU A 114 -10.94 -12.55 2.96
N ILE A 115 -11.32 -11.37 3.43
CA ILE A 115 -12.25 -11.22 4.56
C ILE A 115 -13.66 -11.65 4.17
N ASN A 116 -14.20 -11.10 3.07
CA ASN A 116 -15.62 -11.21 2.76
C ASN A 116 -15.98 -12.45 1.95
N GLU A 117 -15.06 -12.98 1.14
CA GLU A 117 -15.34 -14.14 0.28
C GLU A 117 -14.72 -15.44 0.83
N HIS A 118 -13.66 -15.34 1.61
CA HIS A 118 -12.89 -16.50 2.08
C HIS A 118 -12.86 -16.65 3.60
N ASP A 119 -13.55 -15.80 4.36
CA ASP A 119 -13.59 -15.79 5.84
C ASP A 119 -12.18 -15.87 6.48
N LYS A 120 -11.20 -15.24 5.85
CA LYS A 120 -9.84 -15.17 6.37
C LYS A 120 -9.66 -13.90 7.20
N HIS A 121 -8.93 -14.03 8.29
CA HIS A 121 -8.66 -12.93 9.21
C HIS A 121 -7.18 -12.57 9.31
N SER A 122 -6.32 -13.31 8.61
CA SER A 122 -4.87 -13.09 8.62
C SER A 122 -4.16 -13.75 7.44
N LEU A 123 -2.93 -13.29 7.16
CA LEU A 123 -1.97 -13.93 6.26
C LEU A 123 -0.79 -14.44 7.09
N ASN A 124 -0.49 -15.74 6.99
CA ASN A 124 0.64 -16.35 7.68
C ASN A 124 1.82 -16.51 6.72
N ILE A 125 2.97 -15.93 7.07
CA ILE A 125 4.17 -15.94 6.21
C ILE A 125 4.74 -17.33 5.99
N LYS A 126 4.60 -18.27 6.95
CA LYS A 126 5.02 -19.67 6.78
C LYS A 126 4.19 -20.42 5.75
N LYS A 127 3.07 -19.85 5.32
CA LYS A 127 2.15 -20.42 4.34
C LYS A 127 2.00 -19.50 3.12
N ILE A 128 3.07 -18.78 2.77
CA ILE A 128 3.05 -17.82 1.67
C ILE A 128 2.69 -18.49 0.32
N ASP A 129 3.08 -19.73 0.11
CA ASP A 129 2.70 -20.58 -1.03
C ASP A 129 1.18 -20.84 -1.13
N LYS A 130 0.46 -20.61 -0.04
CA LYS A 130 -1.01 -20.74 0.05
C LYS A 130 -1.74 -19.39 0.04
N TRP A 131 -1.02 -18.31 -0.16
CA TRP A 131 -1.65 -17.01 -0.36
C TRP A 131 -2.35 -17.01 -1.73
N THR A 132 -3.65 -16.78 -1.72
CA THR A 132 -4.50 -16.81 -2.92
C THR A 132 -4.69 -15.45 -3.55
N ILE A 133 -4.00 -14.44 -3.04
CA ILE A 133 -4.01 -13.06 -3.53
C ILE A 133 -2.68 -12.68 -4.14
N PRO A 134 -2.67 -11.77 -5.11
CA PRO A 134 -1.44 -11.15 -5.59
C PRO A 134 -0.70 -10.43 -4.45
N TYR A 135 0.59 -10.47 -4.48
CA TYR A 135 1.46 -9.69 -3.60
C TYR A 135 2.78 -9.37 -4.31
N VAL A 136 3.43 -8.31 -3.88
CA VAL A 136 4.80 -8.01 -4.29
C VAL A 136 5.69 -8.11 -3.06
N GLU A 137 6.71 -8.97 -3.14
CA GLU A 137 7.75 -8.98 -2.10
C GLU A 137 8.76 -7.88 -2.39
N ILE A 138 8.96 -7.01 -1.40
CA ILE A 138 9.93 -5.91 -1.49
C ILE A 138 11.32 -6.50 -1.37
N GLN A 139 12.22 -6.12 -2.28
CA GLN A 139 13.63 -6.46 -2.15
C GLN A 139 14.21 -5.79 -0.90
N THR A 140 14.91 -6.57 -0.09
CA THR A 140 15.47 -6.10 1.17
C THR A 140 16.94 -6.46 1.28
N VAL A 141 17.70 -5.61 1.95
CA VAL A 141 19.09 -5.89 2.35
C VAL A 141 19.22 -5.76 3.86
N PRO A 142 20.06 -6.59 4.50
CA PRO A 142 20.31 -6.47 5.94
C PRO A 142 20.84 -5.08 6.28
N SER A 143 20.19 -4.41 7.23
CA SER A 143 20.65 -3.12 7.74
C SER A 143 21.48 -3.32 9.02
N ARG A 144 22.55 -2.53 9.19
CA ARG A 144 23.37 -2.51 10.42
C ARG A 144 22.58 -2.09 11.67
N LYS A 145 21.38 -1.54 11.51
CA LYS A 145 20.53 -1.00 12.59
C LYS A 145 19.36 -1.91 12.95
N ALA A 146 19.46 -3.21 12.73
CA ALA A 146 18.46 -4.23 13.11
C ALA A 146 17.12 -4.19 12.37
N LEU A 147 16.95 -3.34 11.36
CA LEU A 147 15.85 -3.38 10.40
C LEU A 147 16.41 -3.49 8.99
N LEU A 148 15.60 -4.00 8.08
CA LEU A 148 15.95 -4.08 6.67
C LEU A 148 15.97 -2.71 6.04
N ASP A 149 16.84 -2.52 5.06
CA ASP A 149 16.70 -1.46 4.08
C ASP A 149 15.92 -2.02 2.88
N TYR A 150 14.91 -1.29 2.43
CA TYR A 150 14.16 -1.60 1.23
C TYR A 150 14.94 -1.13 0.01
N THR A 151 14.97 -1.95 -1.03
CA THR A 151 15.70 -1.68 -2.26
C THR A 151 14.86 -2.01 -3.48
N GLY A 152 15.38 -1.68 -4.67
CA GLY A 152 14.67 -1.90 -5.92
C GLY A 152 13.58 -0.86 -6.20
N GLU A 153 12.81 -1.12 -7.24
CA GLU A 153 11.69 -0.28 -7.63
C GLU A 153 10.42 -0.64 -6.86
N PHE A 154 9.51 0.34 -6.78
CA PHE A 154 8.15 0.09 -6.34
C PHE A 154 7.40 -0.54 -7.51
N ASP A 155 7.34 -1.86 -7.52
CA ASP A 155 6.67 -2.64 -8.56
C ASP A 155 5.38 -3.25 -8.01
N PHE A 156 4.36 -2.40 -7.91
CA PHE A 156 3.04 -2.84 -7.48
C PHE A 156 2.26 -3.36 -8.69
N PRO A 157 1.59 -4.51 -8.58
CA PRO A 157 0.84 -5.09 -9.69
C PRO A 157 -0.24 -4.12 -10.15
N LYS A 158 -0.08 -3.65 -11.38
CA LYS A 158 -1.08 -2.84 -12.06
C LYS A 158 -2.24 -3.76 -12.44
N GLU A 159 -3.45 -3.40 -12.05
CA GLU A 159 -4.62 -3.93 -12.78
C GLU A 159 -4.48 -3.50 -14.23
N ASN A 160 -4.89 -4.34 -15.18
CA ASN A 160 -4.86 -4.11 -16.62
C ASN A 160 -5.47 -2.74 -16.97
N ALA A 161 -4.77 -1.66 -16.60
CA ALA A 161 -5.16 -0.29 -16.87
C ALA A 161 -4.93 0.08 -18.34
N ASP A 162 -4.28 -0.83 -19.10
CA ASP A 162 -3.91 -0.56 -20.48
C ASP A 162 -5.07 -0.76 -21.49
N GLU A 163 -6.16 -1.43 -21.10
CA GLU A 163 -7.28 -1.64 -22.03
C GLU A 163 -8.26 -0.46 -22.15
N ASP A 164 -8.29 0.48 -21.19
CA ASP A 164 -9.29 1.55 -21.16
C ASP A 164 -8.78 2.97 -21.47
N ILE A 165 -7.50 3.18 -21.68
CA ILE A 165 -6.95 4.53 -21.93
C ILE A 165 -7.15 4.95 -23.41
N CYS A 166 -7.48 4.04 -24.31
CA CYS A 166 -7.52 4.30 -25.75
C CYS A 166 -8.93 4.42 -26.35
N GLN A 167 -9.98 4.65 -25.56
CA GLN A 167 -11.29 5.06 -26.10
C GLN A 167 -11.58 6.52 -25.75
N SER A 168 -10.92 7.43 -26.46
CA SER A 168 -11.46 8.78 -26.64
C SER A 168 -12.83 8.66 -27.34
N PRO A 169 -13.90 9.24 -26.81
CA PRO A 169 -15.15 9.30 -27.56
C PRO A 169 -14.91 10.07 -28.85
N GLY A 170 -15.22 9.39 -29.94
CA GLY A 170 -14.94 9.86 -31.29
C GLY A 170 -15.38 11.29 -31.52
N ALA A 171 -14.55 12.02 -32.23
CA ALA A 171 -14.86 13.30 -32.83
C ALA A 171 -16.19 13.19 -33.61
N GLY A 172 -17.20 13.84 -33.05
CA GLY A 172 -18.49 13.99 -33.74
C GLY A 172 -18.24 14.62 -35.11
N LYS A 173 -18.62 13.89 -36.15
CA LYS A 173 -18.71 14.43 -37.51
C LYS A 173 -19.64 15.65 -37.48
N VAL A 174 -19.06 16.82 -37.73
CA VAL A 174 -19.83 17.99 -38.12
C VAL A 174 -20.42 17.64 -39.48
N ALA A 175 -21.72 17.45 -39.55
CA ALA A 175 -22.44 17.33 -40.79
C ALA A 175 -22.51 18.75 -41.40
N GLU A 176 -21.77 18.99 -42.46
CA GLU A 176 -22.06 20.04 -43.40
C GLU A 176 -23.37 19.66 -44.08
N SER A 177 -24.36 20.49 -43.92
CA SER A 177 -25.55 20.54 -44.79
C SER A 177 -25.65 21.91 -45.40
N LEU A 178 -25.65 21.90 -46.70
CA LEU A 178 -25.96 22.93 -47.68
C LEU A 178 -27.19 23.79 -47.35
#